data_1909406187dd2f4d6d364d8b5d1dfa17
#
_entry.id   1909406187dd2f4d6d364d8b5d1dfa17
#
_cell.length_a   1.000
_cell.length_b   1.000
_cell.length_c   1.000
_cell.angle_alpha   90.00
_cell.angle_beta   90.00
_cell.angle_gamma   90.00
#
_symmetry.space_group_name_H-M   'P 1'
#
loop_
_entity.id
_entity.type
_entity.pdbx_description
1 polymer ?
#
loop_
_entity_poly.entity_id
_entity_poly.type
_entity_poly.pdbx_seq_one_letter_code
_entity_poly.pdbx_strand_id
1 'polypeptide(L)'
;MDGILVIRKEKGYTSHDVVAKLRGILHMKKIGHTGTLDPAAEGVLPVALGKGTRLVELLTEKEKTYEAVLRLGVSTDTQDMTGAVLSEKPVTVTEEEVREVVGSFVGEQQQVPPMYSALKVNGKKLYELAREGKTIERKPRPVVFYEIRILDMELPLVRISVTCSKGTYIRTLCNDIGEKLGCGGAMEELLRTRSGNFTLEESMTLSQVEEAVADGTIGEKLVSIEDVLSKYPVLTCTPEGDRLLNNGNPLPEELVQGGSREEKVRMYKSSGNFTGIYGWDERKQKYVPIRMFFV
;
A
#
# COMPACT_ATOMS: atom_id res chain seq x y z
N MET A 1 15.20 -13.80 9.40
CA MET A 1 14.08 -13.95 8.44
C MET A 1 14.12 -12.79 7.47
N ASP A 2 13.98 -13.07 6.16
CA ASP A 2 13.97 -12.06 5.09
C ASP A 2 12.81 -12.36 4.15
N GLY A 3 11.87 -11.43 3.98
CA GLY A 3 10.69 -11.60 3.14
C GLY A 3 9.56 -10.65 3.49
N ILE A 4 8.35 -10.99 3.06
CA ILE A 4 7.12 -10.24 3.36
C ILE A 4 6.20 -11.14 4.18
N LEU A 5 5.72 -10.62 5.30
CA LEU A 5 4.65 -11.20 6.09
C LEU A 5 3.37 -10.38 5.86
N VAL A 6 2.29 -11.03 5.47
CA VAL A 6 1.03 -10.35 5.21
C VAL A 6 0.21 -10.32 6.50
N ILE A 7 0.00 -9.13 7.06
CA ILE A 7 -0.72 -8.96 8.31
C ILE A 7 -2.14 -8.44 8.03
N ARG A 8 -3.12 -9.03 8.71
CA ARG A 8 -4.45 -8.44 8.86
C ARG A 8 -4.41 -7.46 10.03
N LYS A 9 -4.24 -6.16 9.70
CA LYS A 9 -4.28 -5.13 10.73
C LYS A 9 -5.70 -5.03 11.29
N GLU A 10 -5.84 -5.13 12.58
CA GLU A 10 -7.09 -5.02 13.32
C GLU A 10 -7.40 -3.55 13.66
N LYS A 11 -8.67 -3.21 13.91
CA LYS A 11 -9.09 -1.89 14.42
C LYS A 11 -8.34 -1.53 15.71
N GLY A 12 -8.08 -0.25 15.90
CA GLY A 12 -7.43 0.29 17.10
C GLY A 12 -5.91 0.34 17.02
N TYR A 13 -5.27 -0.44 16.13
CA TYR A 13 -3.83 -0.38 15.90
C TYR A 13 -3.49 0.62 14.81
N THR A 14 -2.44 1.43 15.01
CA THR A 14 -1.75 2.08 13.89
C THR A 14 -0.90 1.04 13.14
N SER A 15 -0.54 1.34 11.88
CA SER A 15 0.42 0.48 11.14
C SER A 15 1.79 0.43 11.82
N HIS A 16 2.17 1.45 12.60
CA HIS A 16 3.39 1.48 13.40
C HIS A 16 3.29 0.58 14.64
N ASP A 17 2.12 0.50 15.30
CA ASP A 17 1.92 -0.40 16.44
C ASP A 17 2.04 -1.86 16.01
N VAL A 18 1.53 -2.21 14.83
CA VAL A 18 1.71 -3.54 14.24
C VAL A 18 3.19 -3.85 14.05
N VAL A 19 3.98 -2.92 13.49
CA VAL A 19 5.43 -3.08 13.33
C VAL A 19 6.13 -3.21 14.69
N ALA A 20 5.71 -2.42 15.69
CA ALA A 20 6.29 -2.47 17.03
C ALA A 20 6.03 -3.82 17.70
N LYS A 21 4.78 -4.33 17.63
CA LYS A 21 4.42 -5.67 18.15
C LYS A 21 5.20 -6.77 17.44
N LEU A 22 5.27 -6.74 16.11
CA LEU A 22 6.03 -7.73 15.35
C LEU A 22 7.53 -7.73 15.69
N ARG A 23 8.12 -6.58 16.03
CA ARG A 23 9.51 -6.54 16.51
C ARG A 23 9.69 -7.33 17.81
N GLY A 24 8.72 -7.25 18.73
CA GLY A 24 8.70 -8.06 19.96
C GLY A 24 8.50 -9.55 19.68
N ILE A 25 7.46 -9.90 18.92
CA ILE A 25 7.10 -11.30 18.61
C ILE A 25 8.22 -12.02 17.85
N LEU A 26 8.79 -11.37 16.83
CA LEU A 26 9.80 -11.98 15.95
C LEU A 26 11.26 -11.77 16.44
N HIS A 27 11.45 -11.02 17.53
CA HIS A 27 12.77 -10.60 18.04
C HIS A 27 13.67 -9.96 16.96
N MET A 28 13.07 -9.15 16.07
CA MET A 28 13.73 -8.52 14.93
C MET A 28 13.61 -7.00 14.98
N LYS A 29 14.72 -6.29 14.71
CA LYS A 29 14.73 -4.82 14.65
C LYS A 29 14.30 -4.27 13.28
N LYS A 30 14.72 -4.94 12.20
CA LYS A 30 14.56 -4.46 10.83
C LYS A 30 13.22 -4.92 10.25
N ILE A 31 12.17 -4.16 10.52
CA ILE A 31 10.79 -4.39 10.05
C ILE A 31 10.21 -3.06 9.55
N GLY A 32 9.48 -3.10 8.44
CA GLY A 32 8.78 -1.94 7.87
C GLY A 32 7.49 -2.37 7.17
N HIS A 33 6.51 -1.49 7.03
CA HIS A 33 5.27 -1.75 6.30
C HIS A 33 5.22 -1.03 4.94
N THR A 34 4.39 -1.51 4.01
CA THR A 34 4.33 -1.03 2.62
C THR A 34 3.17 -0.06 2.33
N GLY A 35 2.53 0.49 3.37
CA GLY A 35 1.45 1.47 3.19
C GLY A 35 0.59 1.59 4.44
N THR A 36 0.45 2.81 4.93
CA THR A 36 -0.32 3.12 6.14
C THR A 36 -1.80 2.78 5.98
N LEU A 37 -2.38 2.22 7.03
CA LEU A 37 -3.81 2.18 7.31
C LEU A 37 -4.09 3.04 8.52
N ASP A 38 -5.20 3.76 8.50
CA ASP A 38 -5.68 4.55 9.63
C ASP A 38 -6.00 3.62 10.83
N PRO A 39 -5.98 4.13 12.09
CA PRO A 39 -6.26 3.29 13.25
C PRO A 39 -7.62 2.57 13.20
N ALA A 40 -8.65 3.27 12.73
CA ALA A 40 -10.00 2.71 12.60
C ALA A 40 -10.18 1.74 11.42
N ALA A 41 -9.25 1.75 10.45
CA ALA A 41 -9.29 0.85 9.29
C ALA A 41 -8.72 -0.54 9.62
N GLU A 42 -9.22 -1.55 8.90
CA GLU A 42 -8.74 -2.93 8.99
C GLU A 42 -8.12 -3.41 7.66
N GLY A 43 -7.51 -4.60 7.71
CA GLY A 43 -7.19 -5.38 6.52
C GLY A 43 -5.72 -5.51 6.20
N VAL A 44 -5.45 -5.82 4.95
CA VAL A 44 -4.15 -6.26 4.43
C VAL A 44 -3.06 -5.23 4.63
N LEU A 45 -2.06 -5.56 5.45
CA LEU A 45 -0.86 -4.76 5.69
C LEU A 45 0.39 -5.62 5.42
N PRO A 46 0.97 -5.57 4.20
CA PRO A 46 2.21 -6.29 3.96
C PRO A 46 3.34 -5.65 4.76
N VAL A 47 4.04 -6.49 5.53
CA VAL A 47 5.14 -6.09 6.42
C VAL A 47 6.41 -6.76 5.95
N ALA A 48 7.42 -5.95 5.67
CA ALA A 48 8.71 -6.40 5.19
C ALA A 48 9.67 -6.67 6.34
N LEU A 49 10.29 -7.85 6.33
CA LEU A 49 11.22 -8.34 7.33
C LEU A 49 12.65 -8.38 6.78
N GLY A 50 13.62 -7.98 7.60
CA GLY A 50 15.04 -8.08 7.28
C GLY A 50 15.41 -7.40 5.96
N LYS A 51 16.01 -8.14 5.02
CA LYS A 51 16.36 -7.65 3.67
C LYS A 51 15.11 -7.29 2.85
N GLY A 52 13.95 -7.91 3.12
CA GLY A 52 12.67 -7.57 2.50
C GLY A 52 12.29 -6.09 2.65
N THR A 53 12.79 -5.39 3.67
CA THR A 53 12.56 -3.93 3.83
C THR A 53 13.02 -3.10 2.64
N ARG A 54 13.92 -3.63 1.83
CA ARG A 54 14.36 -3.01 0.57
C ARG A 54 13.29 -3.04 -0.53
N LEU A 55 12.24 -3.87 -0.37
CA LEU A 55 11.07 -3.92 -1.27
C LEU A 55 9.98 -2.90 -0.93
N VAL A 56 10.03 -2.25 0.24
CA VAL A 56 8.94 -1.39 0.73
C VAL A 56 8.54 -0.35 -0.29
N GLU A 57 9.49 0.37 -0.90
CA GLU A 57 9.21 1.38 -1.90
C GLU A 57 8.50 0.79 -3.13
N LEU A 58 9.02 -0.33 -3.67
CA LEU A 58 8.44 -1.03 -4.81
C LEU A 58 7.00 -1.52 -4.56
N LEU A 59 6.72 -1.99 -3.34
CA LEU A 59 5.40 -2.49 -2.94
C LEU A 59 4.42 -1.35 -2.61
N THR A 60 4.93 -0.22 -2.11
CA THR A 60 4.10 0.98 -1.85
C THR A 60 3.49 1.55 -3.12
N GLU A 61 4.19 1.44 -4.25
CA GLU A 61 3.74 1.92 -5.57
C GLU A 61 2.56 1.14 -6.18
N LYS A 62 2.17 0.00 -5.60
CA LYS A 62 1.11 -0.85 -6.14
C LYS A 62 -0.28 -0.32 -5.84
N GLU A 63 -1.25 -0.71 -6.66
CA GLU A 63 -2.68 -0.47 -6.44
C GLU A 63 -3.19 -1.13 -5.15
N LYS A 64 -4.29 -0.64 -4.63
CA LYS A 64 -4.99 -1.18 -3.45
C LYS A 64 -6.46 -1.34 -3.76
N THR A 65 -7.08 -2.36 -3.15
CA THR A 65 -8.53 -2.54 -3.17
C THR A 65 -9.05 -2.44 -1.74
N TYR A 66 -10.16 -1.74 -1.60
CA TYR A 66 -10.83 -1.50 -0.33
C TYR A 66 -12.31 -1.84 -0.44
N GLU A 67 -12.89 -2.31 0.65
CA GLU A 67 -14.33 -2.19 0.91
C GLU A 67 -14.54 -1.07 1.93
N ALA A 68 -15.45 -0.17 1.63
CA ALA A 68 -15.78 0.96 2.48
C ALA A 68 -17.29 1.08 2.65
N VAL A 69 -17.72 1.54 3.82
CA VAL A 69 -19.07 2.00 4.05
C VAL A 69 -19.07 3.51 4.07
N LEU A 70 -19.75 4.11 3.09
CA LEU A 70 -20.04 5.52 3.03
C LEU A 70 -21.35 5.77 3.81
N ARG A 71 -21.33 6.70 4.76
CA ARG A 71 -22.50 7.27 5.41
C ARG A 71 -22.81 8.60 4.77
N LEU A 72 -23.99 8.72 4.14
CA LEU A 72 -24.53 9.97 3.63
C LEU A 72 -25.21 10.76 4.76
N GLY A 73 -25.38 12.07 4.54
CA GLY A 73 -26.09 12.95 5.45
C GLY A 73 -25.22 13.52 6.58
N VAL A 74 -23.92 13.22 6.64
CA VAL A 74 -23.04 13.73 7.68
C VAL A 74 -21.69 14.17 7.09
N SER A 75 -21.14 15.27 7.59
CA SER A 75 -19.76 15.69 7.28
C SER A 75 -18.96 15.84 8.56
N THR A 76 -17.71 15.37 8.58
CA THR A 76 -16.81 15.43 9.75
C THR A 76 -15.47 16.08 9.36
N ASP A 77 -14.74 16.57 10.35
CA ASP A 77 -13.42 17.20 10.18
C ASP A 77 -12.33 16.21 9.71
N THR A 78 -12.49 14.93 10.01
CA THR A 78 -11.59 13.84 9.58
C THR A 78 -12.03 13.16 8.29
N GLN A 79 -13.24 13.45 7.79
CA GLN A 79 -13.90 12.76 6.67
C GLN A 79 -14.24 11.29 6.95
N ASP A 80 -14.17 10.87 8.23
CA ASP A 80 -14.63 9.58 8.76
C ASP A 80 -15.41 9.78 10.07
N MET A 81 -16.08 8.75 10.54
CA MET A 81 -16.94 8.84 11.74
C MET A 81 -16.17 8.89 13.05
N THR A 82 -14.83 8.98 13.04
CA THR A 82 -14.03 9.20 14.26
C THR A 82 -13.83 10.67 14.58
N GLY A 83 -14.13 11.57 13.63
CA GLY A 83 -13.99 13.02 13.77
C GLY A 83 -15.19 13.71 14.40
N ALA A 84 -15.03 15.01 14.63
CA ALA A 84 -16.11 15.88 15.07
C ALA A 84 -17.09 16.14 13.92
N VAL A 85 -18.40 16.00 14.19
CA VAL A 85 -19.44 16.31 13.22
C VAL A 85 -19.47 17.81 12.95
N LEU A 86 -19.32 18.19 11.68
CA LEU A 86 -19.38 19.58 11.19
C LEU A 86 -20.79 19.96 10.71
N SER A 87 -21.50 19.03 10.08
CA SER A 87 -22.88 19.23 9.65
C SER A 87 -23.61 17.89 9.50
N GLU A 88 -24.94 17.97 9.71
CA GLU A 88 -25.88 16.89 9.40
C GLU A 88 -26.98 17.44 8.49
N LYS A 89 -27.35 16.67 7.47
CA LYS A 89 -28.40 17.03 6.50
C LYS A 89 -29.28 15.81 6.21
N PRO A 90 -30.58 16.02 5.93
CA PRO A 90 -31.45 14.94 5.47
C PRO A 90 -30.91 14.31 4.17
N VAL A 91 -31.01 13.00 4.06
CA VAL A 91 -30.68 12.25 2.85
C VAL A 91 -31.97 12.06 2.06
N THR A 92 -32.13 12.86 1.00
CA THR A 92 -33.33 12.86 0.15
C THR A 92 -33.05 12.37 -1.27
N VAL A 93 -31.79 11.95 -1.51
CA VAL A 93 -31.32 11.43 -2.80
C VAL A 93 -31.87 10.04 -3.05
N THR A 94 -32.10 9.71 -4.31
CA THR A 94 -32.48 8.37 -4.76
C THR A 94 -31.26 7.45 -4.93
N GLU A 95 -31.49 6.14 -4.97
CA GLU A 95 -30.42 5.16 -5.26
C GLU A 95 -29.80 5.40 -6.64
N GLU A 96 -30.58 5.79 -7.63
CA GLU A 96 -30.12 6.07 -8.99
C GLU A 96 -29.13 7.25 -9.00
N GLU A 97 -29.45 8.33 -8.30
CA GLU A 97 -28.56 9.49 -8.16
C GLU A 97 -27.24 9.09 -7.47
N VAL A 98 -27.31 8.25 -6.44
CA VAL A 98 -26.10 7.71 -5.77
C VAL A 98 -25.26 6.87 -6.74
N ARG A 99 -25.89 5.98 -7.54
CA ARG A 99 -25.18 5.16 -8.53
C ARG A 99 -24.50 6.01 -9.59
N GLU A 100 -25.16 7.03 -10.10
CA GLU A 100 -24.62 7.95 -11.10
C GLU A 100 -23.42 8.71 -10.54
N VAL A 101 -23.56 9.30 -9.34
CA VAL A 101 -22.49 10.06 -8.70
C VAL A 101 -21.29 9.18 -8.37
N VAL A 102 -21.48 8.00 -7.78
CA VAL A 102 -20.40 7.05 -7.49
C VAL A 102 -19.66 6.63 -8.77
N GLY A 103 -20.42 6.31 -9.83
CA GLY A 103 -19.86 5.94 -11.14
C GLY A 103 -19.00 7.06 -11.77
N SER A 104 -19.34 8.33 -11.52
CA SER A 104 -18.62 9.48 -12.07
C SER A 104 -17.21 9.69 -11.49
N PHE A 105 -16.86 9.01 -10.41
CA PHE A 105 -15.51 9.04 -9.85
C PHE A 105 -14.54 8.04 -10.48
N VAL A 106 -15.02 7.09 -11.30
CA VAL A 106 -14.12 6.14 -11.99
C VAL A 106 -13.23 6.88 -12.99
N GLY A 107 -11.96 6.51 -13.04
CA GLY A 107 -10.95 7.12 -13.90
C GLY A 107 -10.01 8.07 -13.13
N GLU A 108 -9.38 8.98 -13.85
CA GLU A 108 -8.47 9.98 -13.29
C GLU A 108 -9.23 11.08 -12.56
N GLN A 109 -8.80 11.38 -11.34
CA GLN A 109 -9.39 12.40 -10.47
C GLN A 109 -8.30 13.28 -9.85
N GLN A 110 -8.69 14.50 -9.46
CA GLN A 110 -7.86 15.40 -8.68
C GLN A 110 -8.38 15.41 -7.23
N GLN A 111 -7.69 14.73 -6.32
CA GLN A 111 -8.10 14.62 -4.93
C GLN A 111 -7.32 15.57 -4.04
N VAL A 112 -8.01 16.38 -3.22
CA VAL A 112 -7.38 17.19 -2.17
C VAL A 112 -7.16 16.30 -0.94
N PRO A 113 -5.91 16.02 -0.55
CA PRO A 113 -5.64 15.16 0.61
C PRO A 113 -6.26 15.71 1.88
N PRO A 114 -6.75 14.87 2.83
CA PRO A 114 -7.32 15.36 4.09
C PRO A 114 -6.24 15.95 4.99
N MET A 115 -6.63 16.84 5.93
CA MET A 115 -5.72 17.38 6.94
C MET A 115 -5.16 16.27 7.85
N TYR A 116 -5.98 15.28 8.17
CA TYR A 116 -5.55 14.12 8.95
C TYR A 116 -4.81 13.10 8.07
N SER A 117 -3.66 13.48 7.53
CA SER A 117 -2.80 12.61 6.71
C SER A 117 -1.33 12.70 7.11
N ALA A 118 -0.54 11.68 6.71
CA ALA A 118 0.90 11.62 6.97
C ALA A 118 1.74 12.43 5.97
N LEU A 119 1.11 13.17 5.06
CA LEU A 119 1.80 14.06 4.14
C LEU A 119 2.52 15.17 4.88
N LYS A 120 3.73 15.50 4.42
CA LYS A 120 4.53 16.57 5.00
C LYS A 120 4.41 17.85 4.18
N VAL A 121 4.20 18.95 4.88
CA VAL A 121 4.29 20.32 4.33
C VAL A 121 5.22 21.10 5.25
N ASN A 122 6.25 21.72 4.68
CA ASN A 122 7.28 22.45 5.43
C ASN A 122 7.91 21.63 6.58
N GLY A 123 8.11 20.32 6.35
CA GLY A 123 8.74 19.40 7.30
C GLY A 123 7.81 18.81 8.38
N LYS A 124 6.63 19.39 8.62
CA LYS A 124 5.61 18.88 9.57
C LYS A 124 4.57 18.02 8.84
N LYS A 125 4.06 16.98 9.51
CA LYS A 125 2.96 16.18 8.97
C LYS A 125 1.64 16.93 9.12
N LEU A 126 0.73 16.75 8.13
CA LEU A 126 -0.56 17.44 8.13
C LEU A 126 -1.40 17.12 9.37
N TYR A 127 -1.40 15.86 9.83
CA TYR A 127 -2.16 15.48 11.03
C TYR A 127 -1.63 16.15 12.31
N GLU A 128 -0.34 16.49 12.37
CA GLU A 128 0.24 17.24 13.52
C GLU A 128 -0.32 18.67 13.55
N LEU A 129 -0.39 19.31 12.38
CA LEU A 129 -0.99 20.65 12.24
C LEU A 129 -2.49 20.63 12.52
N ALA A 130 -3.21 19.59 12.07
CA ALA A 130 -4.63 19.43 12.34
C ALA A 130 -4.92 19.33 13.85
N ARG A 131 -4.10 18.57 14.59
CA ARG A 131 -4.21 18.47 16.06
C ARG A 131 -3.88 19.78 16.78
N GLU A 132 -3.07 20.66 16.18
CA GLU A 132 -2.82 22.02 16.65
C GLU A 132 -3.97 22.99 16.27
N GLY A 133 -5.07 22.52 15.67
CA GLY A 133 -6.19 23.33 15.18
C GLY A 133 -5.85 24.17 13.94
N LYS A 134 -4.76 23.86 13.24
CA LYS A 134 -4.31 24.59 12.06
C LYS A 134 -4.78 23.91 10.80
N THR A 135 -5.45 24.65 9.93
CA THR A 135 -5.77 24.21 8.56
C THR A 135 -4.86 24.96 7.59
N ILE A 136 -4.27 24.21 6.66
CA ILE A 136 -3.43 24.77 5.60
C ILE A 136 -4.00 24.41 4.23
N GLU A 137 -3.71 25.24 3.25
CA GLU A 137 -4.05 24.94 1.85
C GLU A 137 -3.29 23.70 1.38
N ARG A 138 -4.01 22.79 0.74
CA ARG A 138 -3.48 21.53 0.17
C ARG A 138 -3.73 21.52 -1.32
N LYS A 139 -2.67 21.26 -2.08
CA LYS A 139 -2.79 21.15 -3.53
C LYS A 139 -3.45 19.82 -3.90
N PRO A 140 -4.40 19.81 -4.84
CA PRO A 140 -4.92 18.58 -5.42
C PRO A 140 -3.79 17.68 -5.95
N ARG A 141 -4.00 16.38 -5.89
CA ARG A 141 -3.07 15.37 -6.40
C ARG A 141 -3.80 14.42 -7.33
N PRO A 142 -3.17 14.02 -8.45
CA PRO A 142 -3.76 13.05 -9.34
C PRO A 142 -3.86 11.69 -8.64
N VAL A 143 -5.03 11.09 -8.71
CA VAL A 143 -5.32 9.71 -8.30
C VAL A 143 -6.13 9.04 -9.39
N VAL A 144 -6.12 7.70 -9.41
CA VAL A 144 -6.91 6.93 -10.36
C VAL A 144 -7.77 5.96 -9.59
N PHE A 145 -9.08 6.01 -9.82
CA PHE A 145 -10.01 4.96 -9.41
C PHE A 145 -10.20 4.01 -10.59
N TYR A 146 -9.54 2.87 -10.55
CA TYR A 146 -9.60 1.88 -11.63
C TYR A 146 -10.97 1.23 -11.72
N GLU A 147 -11.61 1.04 -10.55
CA GLU A 147 -12.94 0.46 -10.43
C GLU A 147 -13.60 0.94 -9.14
N ILE A 148 -14.91 1.24 -9.21
CA ILE A 148 -15.77 1.42 -8.04
C ILE A 148 -17.04 0.63 -8.29
N ARG A 149 -17.37 -0.29 -7.38
CA ARG A 149 -18.59 -1.10 -7.41
C ARG A 149 -19.41 -0.85 -6.14
N ILE A 150 -20.70 -0.63 -6.27
CA ILE A 150 -21.63 -0.65 -5.13
C ILE A 150 -21.92 -2.12 -4.84
N LEU A 151 -21.61 -2.54 -3.61
CA LEU A 151 -21.84 -3.91 -3.13
C LEU A 151 -23.22 -4.04 -2.50
N ASP A 152 -23.63 -3.00 -1.76
CA ASP A 152 -24.91 -2.95 -1.05
C ASP A 152 -25.28 -1.48 -0.80
N MET A 153 -26.59 -1.21 -0.69
CA MET A 153 -27.11 0.16 -0.45
C MET A 153 -28.43 0.09 0.33
N GLU A 154 -28.36 0.58 1.56
CA GLU A 154 -29.51 0.88 2.42
C GLU A 154 -29.34 2.31 2.92
N LEU A 155 -29.89 3.29 2.20
CA LEU A 155 -29.69 4.69 2.54
C LEU A 155 -30.02 4.98 4.00
N PRO A 156 -29.16 5.68 4.75
CA PRO A 156 -28.03 6.50 4.28
C PRO A 156 -26.69 5.76 4.13
N LEU A 157 -26.63 4.45 4.22
CA LEU A 157 -25.39 3.66 4.12
C LEU A 157 -25.22 3.09 2.72
N VAL A 158 -24.02 3.23 2.17
CA VAL A 158 -23.62 2.68 0.87
C VAL A 158 -22.31 1.93 1.01
N ARG A 159 -22.34 0.62 0.80
CA ARG A 159 -21.13 -0.21 0.78
C ARG A 159 -20.55 -0.27 -0.63
N ILE A 160 -19.30 0.12 -0.75
CA ILE A 160 -18.59 0.16 -2.03
C ILE A 160 -17.30 -0.64 -1.98
N SER A 161 -16.94 -1.25 -3.12
CA SER A 161 -15.59 -1.79 -3.37
C SER A 161 -14.86 -0.83 -4.30
N VAL A 162 -13.63 -0.46 -3.93
CA VAL A 162 -12.84 0.55 -4.65
C VAL A 162 -11.46 0.01 -4.94
N THR A 163 -11.06 -0.08 -6.21
CA THR A 163 -9.68 -0.33 -6.63
C THR A 163 -9.06 0.99 -7.11
N CYS A 164 -7.94 1.40 -6.49
CA CYS A 164 -7.36 2.71 -6.75
C CYS A 164 -5.83 2.72 -6.74
N SER A 165 -5.26 3.80 -7.28
CA SER A 165 -3.83 4.07 -7.27
C SER A 165 -3.30 4.33 -5.85
N LYS A 166 -1.96 4.26 -5.70
CA LYS A 166 -1.28 4.66 -4.46
C LYS A 166 -1.65 6.10 -4.06
N GLY A 167 -1.67 6.36 -2.76
CA GLY A 167 -1.88 7.71 -2.22
C GLY A 167 -3.31 8.21 -2.28
N THR A 168 -4.25 7.39 -2.72
CA THR A 168 -5.68 7.68 -2.69
C THR A 168 -6.23 7.58 -1.28
N TYR A 169 -7.06 8.56 -0.89
CA TYR A 169 -7.75 8.60 0.39
C TYR A 169 -9.23 8.23 0.20
N ILE A 170 -9.62 7.06 0.71
CA ILE A 170 -11.02 6.59 0.60
C ILE A 170 -11.96 7.47 1.42
N ARG A 171 -11.49 8.03 2.55
CA ARG A 171 -12.24 9.03 3.33
C ARG A 171 -12.63 10.24 2.49
N THR A 172 -11.68 10.74 1.70
CA THR A 172 -11.94 11.87 0.80
C THR A 172 -12.90 11.49 -0.32
N LEU A 173 -12.80 10.27 -0.88
CA LEU A 173 -13.79 9.79 -1.85
C LEU A 173 -15.20 9.80 -1.24
N CYS A 174 -15.37 9.29 -0.02
CA CYS A 174 -16.68 9.30 0.67
C CYS A 174 -17.20 10.73 0.88
N ASN A 175 -16.33 11.64 1.33
CA ASN A 175 -16.68 13.05 1.49
C ASN A 175 -17.09 13.68 0.16
N ASP A 176 -16.30 13.48 -0.90
CA ASP A 176 -16.53 14.10 -2.21
C ASP A 176 -17.81 13.57 -2.88
N ILE A 177 -18.16 12.28 -2.69
CA ILE A 177 -19.45 11.72 -3.12
C ILE A 177 -20.59 12.42 -2.40
N GLY A 178 -20.51 12.54 -1.06
CA GLY A 178 -21.55 13.22 -0.28
C GLY A 178 -21.72 14.71 -0.62
N GLU A 179 -20.62 15.41 -0.86
CA GLU A 179 -20.64 16.81 -1.31
C GLU A 179 -21.28 16.93 -2.69
N LYS A 180 -20.96 16.04 -3.63
CA LYS A 180 -21.54 16.05 -4.98
C LYS A 180 -23.04 15.73 -4.97
N LEU A 181 -23.50 14.91 -4.01
CA LEU A 181 -24.92 14.64 -3.75
C LEU A 181 -25.62 15.79 -2.98
N GLY A 182 -24.85 16.75 -2.43
CA GLY A 182 -25.37 17.90 -1.69
C GLY A 182 -25.78 17.63 -0.24
N CYS A 183 -25.78 16.38 0.21
CA CYS A 183 -26.16 15.98 1.57
C CYS A 183 -24.98 15.83 2.53
N GLY A 184 -23.73 15.78 2.04
CA GLY A 184 -22.55 15.44 2.82
C GLY A 184 -22.35 13.95 2.92
N GLY A 185 -21.11 13.53 3.23
CA GLY A 185 -20.73 12.12 3.36
C GLY A 185 -19.47 11.95 4.18
N ALA A 186 -19.40 10.86 4.94
CA ALA A 186 -18.21 10.46 5.70
C ALA A 186 -18.00 8.94 5.59
N MET A 187 -16.76 8.51 5.75
CA MET A 187 -16.43 7.09 5.78
C MET A 187 -16.79 6.50 7.14
N GLU A 188 -17.68 5.51 7.16
CA GLU A 188 -18.07 4.77 8.37
C GLU A 188 -17.07 3.65 8.69
N GLU A 189 -16.79 2.81 7.69
CA GLU A 189 -15.90 1.65 7.82
C GLU A 189 -14.94 1.57 6.64
N LEU A 190 -13.76 0.98 6.90
CA LEU A 190 -12.78 0.70 5.87
C LEU A 190 -12.06 -0.63 6.12
N LEU A 191 -12.12 -1.50 5.13
CA LEU A 191 -11.38 -2.75 5.06
C LEU A 191 -10.51 -2.76 3.81
N ARG A 192 -9.20 -2.80 3.95
CA ARG A 192 -8.31 -3.04 2.80
C ARG A 192 -8.25 -4.53 2.48
N THR A 193 -8.89 -4.95 1.40
CA THR A 193 -8.97 -6.35 0.97
C THR A 193 -7.76 -6.79 0.16
N ARG A 194 -7.06 -5.84 -0.52
CA ARG A 194 -5.88 -6.13 -1.33
C ARG A 194 -4.85 -4.99 -1.30
N SER A 195 -3.57 -5.36 -1.34
CA SER A 195 -2.45 -4.44 -1.50
C SER A 195 -1.41 -5.03 -2.46
N GLY A 196 -1.40 -4.57 -3.71
CA GLY A 196 -0.65 -5.22 -4.79
C GLY A 196 -1.16 -6.64 -5.03
N ASN A 197 -0.28 -7.62 -4.89
CA ASN A 197 -0.62 -9.04 -5.05
C ASN A 197 -1.07 -9.72 -3.75
N PHE A 198 -1.00 -9.01 -2.60
CA PHE A 198 -1.35 -9.58 -1.30
C PHE A 198 -2.83 -9.41 -1.00
N THR A 199 -3.50 -10.47 -0.58
CA THR A 199 -4.95 -10.52 -0.34
C THR A 199 -5.28 -10.71 1.15
N LEU A 200 -6.56 -10.55 1.47
CA LEU A 200 -7.03 -10.71 2.85
C LEU A 200 -6.94 -12.18 3.30
N GLU A 201 -7.19 -13.13 2.41
CA GLU A 201 -7.14 -14.57 2.66
C GLU A 201 -5.73 -15.04 3.05
N GLU A 202 -4.69 -14.40 2.51
CA GLU A 202 -3.29 -14.71 2.83
C GLU A 202 -2.81 -14.02 4.11
N SER A 203 -3.62 -13.14 4.70
CA SER A 203 -3.21 -12.33 5.84
C SER A 203 -3.43 -13.03 7.18
N MET A 204 -2.54 -12.78 8.13
CA MET A 204 -2.56 -13.31 9.49
C MET A 204 -2.82 -12.20 10.50
N THR A 205 -3.59 -12.50 11.53
CA THR A 205 -3.68 -11.63 12.72
C THR A 205 -2.36 -11.69 13.52
N LEU A 206 -2.16 -10.73 14.44
CA LEU A 206 -0.98 -10.75 15.30
C LEU A 206 -0.95 -12.01 16.19
N SER A 207 -2.11 -12.48 16.68
CA SER A 207 -2.21 -13.71 17.46
C SER A 207 -1.80 -14.94 16.66
N GLN A 208 -2.22 -15.04 15.39
CA GLN A 208 -1.80 -16.13 14.52
C GLN A 208 -0.29 -16.10 14.23
N VAL A 209 0.32 -14.90 14.19
CA VAL A 209 1.79 -14.80 14.08
C VAL A 209 2.47 -15.29 15.35
N GLU A 210 1.95 -14.97 16.55
CA GLU A 210 2.48 -15.47 17.83
C GLU A 210 2.42 -17.00 17.89
N GLU A 211 1.29 -17.59 17.49
CA GLU A 211 1.11 -19.05 17.39
C GLU A 211 2.14 -19.67 16.43
N ALA A 212 2.26 -19.14 15.21
CA ALA A 212 3.21 -19.64 14.21
C ALA A 212 4.68 -19.53 14.65
N VAL A 213 5.02 -18.53 15.48
CA VAL A 213 6.35 -18.41 16.08
C VAL A 213 6.55 -19.48 17.16
N ALA A 214 5.55 -19.70 18.02
CA ALA A 214 5.60 -20.72 19.07
C ALA A 214 5.75 -22.13 18.48
N ASP A 215 5.07 -22.41 17.37
CA ASP A 215 5.09 -23.69 16.66
C ASP A 215 6.31 -23.85 15.74
N GLY A 216 7.12 -22.80 15.54
CA GLY A 216 8.27 -22.81 14.64
C GLY A 216 7.92 -22.76 13.14
N THR A 217 6.65 -22.52 12.77
CA THR A 217 6.15 -22.54 11.37
C THR A 217 6.16 -21.17 10.69
N ILE A 218 6.53 -20.12 11.39
CA ILE A 218 6.49 -18.74 10.88
C ILE A 218 7.28 -18.57 9.56
N GLY A 219 8.35 -19.35 9.35
CA GLY A 219 9.13 -19.31 8.11
C GLY A 219 8.34 -19.70 6.87
N GLU A 220 7.36 -20.60 7.00
CA GLU A 220 6.49 -21.07 5.93
C GLU A 220 5.42 -20.03 5.52
N LYS A 221 5.17 -19.05 6.39
CA LYS A 221 4.20 -17.97 6.19
C LYS A 221 4.80 -16.75 5.49
N LEU A 222 6.11 -16.77 5.23
CA LEU A 222 6.79 -15.67 4.56
C LEU A 222 6.72 -15.82 3.05
N VAL A 223 6.29 -14.75 2.38
CA VAL A 223 6.48 -14.62 0.94
C VAL A 223 7.93 -14.21 0.69
N SER A 224 8.66 -15.02 -0.06
CA SER A 224 10.08 -14.78 -0.33
C SER A 224 10.29 -13.51 -1.16
N ILE A 225 11.48 -12.91 -1.07
CA ILE A 225 11.85 -11.77 -1.92
C ILE A 225 11.76 -12.15 -3.40
N GLU A 226 12.14 -13.37 -3.76
CA GLU A 226 12.12 -13.87 -5.13
C GLU A 226 10.69 -14.04 -5.66
N ASP A 227 9.76 -14.54 -4.82
CA ASP A 227 8.33 -14.68 -5.20
C ASP A 227 7.69 -13.31 -5.43
N VAL A 228 7.98 -12.33 -4.57
CA VAL A 228 7.51 -10.94 -4.77
C VAL A 228 7.97 -10.37 -6.10
N LEU A 229 9.14 -10.77 -6.56
CA LEU A 229 9.78 -10.29 -7.77
C LEU A 229 9.57 -11.23 -8.98
N SER A 230 8.79 -12.31 -8.82
CA SER A 230 8.64 -13.39 -9.82
C SER A 230 8.24 -12.92 -11.22
N LYS A 231 7.52 -11.79 -11.32
CA LYS A 231 7.12 -11.18 -12.59
C LYS A 231 8.27 -10.61 -13.43
N TYR A 232 9.46 -10.36 -12.83
CA TYR A 232 10.59 -9.84 -13.58
C TYR A 232 11.39 -10.99 -14.19
N PRO A 233 11.88 -10.85 -15.44
CA PRO A 233 12.72 -11.85 -16.09
C PRO A 233 13.96 -12.20 -15.27
N VAL A 234 14.44 -13.41 -15.44
CA VAL A 234 15.66 -13.92 -14.80
C VAL A 234 16.83 -13.74 -15.74
N LEU A 235 17.91 -13.16 -15.23
CA LEU A 235 19.22 -13.12 -15.88
C LEU A 235 20.27 -13.72 -14.95
N THR A 236 21.23 -14.43 -15.52
CA THR A 236 22.33 -15.05 -14.78
C THR A 236 23.65 -14.44 -15.19
N CYS A 237 24.46 -14.05 -14.22
CA CYS A 237 25.80 -13.56 -14.44
C CYS A 237 26.75 -14.71 -14.82
N THR A 238 27.74 -14.45 -15.66
CA THR A 238 28.84 -15.42 -15.90
C THR A 238 29.78 -15.45 -14.67
N PRO A 239 30.61 -16.50 -14.50
CA PRO A 239 31.58 -16.56 -13.41
C PRO A 239 32.53 -15.35 -13.35
N GLU A 240 32.93 -14.82 -14.50
CA GLU A 240 33.80 -13.64 -14.62
C GLU A 240 33.12 -12.38 -14.10
N GLY A 241 31.78 -12.29 -14.27
CA GLY A 241 30.98 -11.17 -13.79
C GLY A 241 30.64 -11.22 -12.30
N ASP A 242 30.75 -12.37 -11.65
CA ASP A 242 30.38 -12.55 -10.23
C ASP A 242 31.07 -11.56 -9.28
N ARG A 243 32.33 -11.19 -9.58
CA ARG A 243 33.07 -10.19 -8.80
C ARG A 243 32.42 -8.81 -8.87
N LEU A 244 31.97 -8.39 -10.06
CA LEU A 244 31.26 -7.11 -10.23
C LEU A 244 29.92 -7.16 -9.52
N LEU A 245 29.18 -8.26 -9.70
CA LEU A 245 27.87 -8.48 -9.08
C LEU A 245 27.93 -8.46 -7.56
N ASN A 246 28.94 -9.11 -6.94
CA ASN A 246 29.15 -9.12 -5.49
C ASN A 246 29.33 -7.73 -4.88
N ASN A 247 29.86 -6.79 -5.65
CA ASN A 247 30.07 -5.40 -5.22
C ASN A 247 28.94 -4.46 -5.66
N GLY A 248 27.87 -4.97 -6.27
CA GLY A 248 26.77 -4.16 -6.77
C GLY A 248 27.15 -3.22 -7.91
N ASN A 249 28.13 -3.61 -8.72
CA ASN A 249 28.58 -2.84 -9.87
C ASN A 249 27.71 -3.11 -11.10
N PRO A 250 27.69 -2.17 -12.08
CA PRO A 250 27.10 -2.42 -13.38
C PRO A 250 27.78 -3.59 -14.10
N LEU A 251 26.97 -4.40 -14.80
CA LEU A 251 27.42 -5.55 -15.58
C LEU A 251 27.36 -5.26 -17.08
N PRO A 252 28.47 -5.40 -17.82
CA PRO A 252 28.43 -5.45 -19.27
C PRO A 252 27.56 -6.59 -19.79
N GLU A 253 26.97 -6.44 -20.97
CA GLU A 253 26.06 -7.44 -21.53
C GLU A 253 26.71 -8.80 -21.74
N GLU A 254 27.97 -8.81 -22.17
CA GLU A 254 28.75 -10.03 -22.41
C GLU A 254 28.96 -10.89 -21.15
N LEU A 255 28.77 -10.31 -19.96
CA LEU A 255 28.86 -11.03 -18.68
C LEU A 255 27.50 -11.50 -18.16
N VAL A 256 26.44 -11.41 -18.97
CA VAL A 256 25.07 -11.74 -18.56
C VAL A 256 24.42 -12.69 -19.57
N GLN A 257 23.79 -13.74 -19.08
CA GLN A 257 23.03 -14.70 -19.87
C GLN A 257 21.53 -14.49 -19.67
N GLY A 258 20.72 -14.73 -20.72
CA GLY A 258 19.25 -14.62 -20.68
C GLY A 258 18.66 -13.51 -21.56
N GLY A 259 19.44 -12.57 -22.03
CA GLY A 259 19.13 -11.69 -23.17
C GLY A 259 17.97 -10.69 -23.03
N SER A 260 17.47 -10.41 -21.82
CA SER A 260 16.37 -9.46 -21.61
C SER A 260 16.89 -8.07 -21.26
N ARG A 261 16.61 -7.07 -22.11
CA ARG A 261 16.95 -5.66 -21.88
C ARG A 261 15.79 -4.88 -21.28
N GLU A 262 15.09 -5.48 -20.32
CA GLU A 262 13.98 -4.82 -19.65
C GLU A 262 14.43 -3.82 -18.58
N GLU A 263 13.51 -2.91 -18.23
CA GLU A 263 13.71 -1.90 -17.19
C GLU A 263 14.04 -2.53 -15.83
N LYS A 264 13.51 -3.74 -15.55
CA LYS A 264 13.74 -4.48 -14.31
C LYS A 264 13.87 -5.98 -14.57
N VAL A 265 14.99 -6.54 -14.14
CA VAL A 265 15.31 -7.97 -14.24
C VAL A 265 15.82 -8.49 -12.89
N ARG A 266 15.59 -9.77 -12.61
CA ARG A 266 16.19 -10.47 -11.47
C ARG A 266 17.57 -10.95 -11.85
N MET A 267 18.60 -10.51 -11.14
CA MET A 267 19.98 -10.89 -11.42
C MET A 267 20.47 -11.95 -10.45
N TYR A 268 20.97 -13.04 -11.00
CA TYR A 268 21.53 -14.19 -10.29
C TYR A 268 23.02 -14.31 -10.53
N LYS A 269 23.76 -14.84 -9.55
CA LYS A 269 25.16 -15.26 -9.74
C LYS A 269 25.24 -16.48 -10.64
N SER A 270 26.43 -16.76 -11.15
CA SER A 270 26.72 -17.99 -11.88
C SER A 270 26.40 -19.26 -11.08
N SER A 271 26.46 -19.17 -9.74
CA SER A 271 26.08 -20.22 -8.79
C SER A 271 24.57 -20.39 -8.58
N GLY A 272 23.72 -19.59 -9.25
CA GLY A 272 22.26 -19.62 -9.10
C GLY A 272 21.71 -18.84 -7.90
N ASN A 273 22.54 -18.12 -7.14
CA ASN A 273 22.05 -17.32 -6.01
C ASN A 273 21.50 -15.98 -6.46
N PHE A 274 20.27 -15.66 -6.04
CA PHE A 274 19.65 -14.37 -6.26
C PHE A 274 20.43 -13.24 -5.59
N THR A 275 20.64 -12.14 -6.31
CA THR A 275 21.46 -11.03 -5.84
C THR A 275 20.71 -9.71 -5.76
N GLY A 276 19.85 -9.43 -6.75
CA GLY A 276 19.15 -8.15 -6.79
C GLY A 276 18.33 -7.91 -8.05
N ILE A 277 17.78 -6.70 -8.10
CA ILE A 277 17.12 -6.16 -9.28
C ILE A 277 18.11 -5.28 -10.01
N TYR A 278 18.25 -5.52 -11.28
CA TYR A 278 19.01 -4.72 -12.24
C TYR A 278 18.05 -4.18 -13.32
N GLY A 279 18.50 -3.20 -14.06
CA GLY A 279 17.81 -2.69 -15.25
C GLY A 279 18.79 -2.38 -16.36
N TRP A 280 18.35 -2.47 -17.61
CA TRP A 280 19.16 -2.11 -18.75
C TRP A 280 19.28 -0.58 -18.85
N ASP A 281 20.50 -0.07 -18.96
CA ASP A 281 20.80 1.35 -19.18
C ASP A 281 21.30 1.53 -20.63
N GLU A 282 20.44 2.04 -21.50
CA GLU A 282 20.72 2.26 -22.93
C GLU A 282 21.92 3.18 -23.18
N ARG A 283 22.14 4.15 -22.30
CA ARG A 283 23.27 5.10 -22.49
C ARG A 283 24.61 4.46 -22.15
N LYS A 284 24.61 3.59 -21.14
CA LYS A 284 25.84 2.91 -20.69
C LYS A 284 26.05 1.57 -21.36
N GLN A 285 25.05 1.04 -22.08
CA GLN A 285 25.03 -0.30 -22.66
C GLN A 285 25.41 -1.37 -21.62
N LYS A 286 24.80 -1.29 -20.42
CA LYS A 286 25.07 -2.15 -19.27
C LYS A 286 23.83 -2.35 -18.42
N TYR A 287 23.78 -3.49 -17.71
CA TYR A 287 22.84 -3.67 -16.63
C TYR A 287 23.33 -2.92 -15.39
N VAL A 288 22.50 -2.01 -14.86
CA VAL A 288 22.82 -1.22 -13.67
C VAL A 288 22.00 -1.71 -12.47
N PRO A 289 22.57 -1.74 -11.25
CA PRO A 289 21.85 -2.17 -10.07
C PRO A 289 20.77 -1.15 -9.71
N ILE A 290 19.53 -1.65 -9.50
CA ILE A 290 18.41 -0.88 -8.98
C ILE A 290 18.27 -1.15 -7.48
N ARG A 291 18.33 -2.43 -7.08
CA ARG A 291 18.19 -2.83 -5.66
C ARG A 291 18.93 -4.16 -5.40
N MET A 292 19.82 -4.15 -4.42
CA MET A 292 20.60 -5.33 -4.04
C MET A 292 20.03 -5.96 -2.76
N PHE A 293 20.12 -7.31 -2.63
CA PHE A 293 19.60 -8.07 -1.48
C PHE A 293 20.66 -8.91 -0.75
N PHE A 294 21.91 -8.85 -1.15
CA PHE A 294 23.00 -9.46 -0.38
C PHE A 294 23.40 -8.62 0.83
N VAL A 295 24.17 -9.23 1.73
CA VAL A 295 24.72 -8.60 2.95
C VAL A 295 25.97 -7.84 2.62
#